data_daae2c17214193384c667f2fb9b2e3a1
#
_entry.id   daae2c17214193384c667f2fb9b2e3a1
#
_cell.length_a   1.000
_cell.length_b   1.000
_cell.length_c   1.000
_cell.angle_alpha   90.00
_cell.angle_beta   90.00
_cell.angle_gamma   90.00
#
_symmetry.space_group_name_H-M   'P 1'
#
loop_
_entity.id
_entity.type
_entity.pdbx_description
1 polymer ?
#
loop_
_entity_poly.entity_id
_entity_poly.type
_entity_poly.pdbx_seq_one_letter_code
_entity_poly.pdbx_strand_id
1 'polypeptide(L)'
;TCGSNKALYGTVRVAEADCYDQPGDKALTEIVKEVEAEAAEWREYVRKKEKWDKLQRLLRDPGVDLDAIPPELMDGLDNLDRPPQSKYGHAPRLALLVDDCQGTKLFTTGSNNTFGHLCIKHRHVGEGLGLSVFILCQNFASPGACNRFIRQNATHLMLFRERDEEVMDKVAAEASGVHWSREEFLAAHRYAVSQGQHDF
;
A
#
# COMPACT_ATOMS: atom_id res chain seq x y z
N THR A 1 12.90 6.84 -4.01
CA THR A 1 12.73 8.28 -4.16
C THR A 1 13.99 8.88 -4.72
N CYS A 2 13.96 9.53 -5.87
CA CYS A 2 15.06 10.38 -6.32
C CYS A 2 15.10 11.60 -5.40
N GLY A 3 16.28 11.89 -4.81
CA GLY A 3 16.50 12.79 -3.66
C GLY A 3 15.99 14.24 -3.66
N SER A 4 15.06 14.60 -4.54
CA SER A 4 14.51 15.96 -4.66
C SER A 4 13.49 16.35 -3.57
N ASN A 5 12.92 15.39 -2.87
CA ASN A 5 11.81 15.64 -1.92
C ASN A 5 12.10 15.28 -0.45
N LYS A 6 13.37 15.28 -0.03
CA LYS A 6 13.74 14.98 1.38
C LYS A 6 13.01 15.84 2.43
N ALA A 7 12.65 17.09 2.08
CA ALA A 7 11.89 17.96 2.97
C ALA A 7 10.45 17.46 3.21
N LEU A 8 9.81 16.84 2.21
CA LEU A 8 8.46 16.30 2.31
C LEU A 8 8.43 15.07 3.24
N TYR A 9 9.45 14.22 3.18
CA TYR A 9 9.56 13.02 4.01
C TYR A 9 9.74 13.36 5.49
N GLY A 10 10.41 14.47 5.82
CA GLY A 10 10.49 14.96 7.20
C GLY A 10 9.12 15.30 7.79
N THR A 11 8.19 15.80 6.97
CA THR A 11 6.82 16.11 7.39
C THR A 11 5.99 14.84 7.62
N VAL A 12 6.19 13.81 6.80
CA VAL A 12 5.48 12.52 6.91
C VAL A 12 6.17 11.55 7.89
N ARG A 13 7.36 11.92 8.41
CA ARG A 13 8.17 11.10 9.33
C ARG A 13 8.52 9.72 8.77
N VAL A 14 8.91 9.64 7.51
CA VAL A 14 9.44 8.41 6.91
C VAL A 14 10.87 8.22 7.42
N ALA A 15 11.19 7.02 7.93
CA ALA A 15 12.54 6.71 8.35
C ALA A 15 13.47 6.64 7.13
N GLU A 16 14.75 7.07 7.30
CA GLU A 16 15.71 7.05 6.19
C GLU A 16 15.94 5.62 5.65
N ALA A 17 15.85 4.61 6.52
CA ALA A 17 15.93 3.20 6.16
C ALA A 17 14.81 2.75 5.20
N ASP A 18 13.65 3.41 5.26
CA ASP A 18 12.49 3.13 4.41
C ASP A 18 12.53 3.91 3.07
N CYS A 19 13.64 4.60 2.79
CA CYS A 19 13.83 5.40 1.58
C CYS A 19 14.79 4.70 0.61
N TYR A 20 14.32 4.43 -0.60
CA TYR A 20 15.09 3.76 -1.65
C TYR A 20 15.41 4.74 -2.77
N ASP A 21 16.66 5.13 -2.91
CA ASP A 21 17.13 6.09 -3.93
C ASP A 21 17.34 5.46 -5.33
N GLN A 22 17.41 4.13 -5.40
CA GLN A 22 17.60 3.39 -6.65
C GLN A 22 16.37 2.51 -6.94
N PRO A 23 15.43 3.02 -7.75
CA PRO A 23 14.24 2.25 -8.11
C PRO A 23 14.60 1.06 -9.00
N GLY A 24 14.19 -0.14 -8.60
CA GLY A 24 14.44 -1.36 -9.36
C GLY A 24 14.01 -2.63 -8.63
N ASP A 25 14.25 -3.78 -9.25
CA ASP A 25 13.81 -5.08 -8.74
C ASP A 25 14.37 -5.41 -7.36
N LYS A 26 15.60 -4.97 -7.07
CA LYS A 26 16.22 -5.19 -5.75
C LYS A 26 15.43 -4.48 -4.66
N ALA A 27 15.14 -3.19 -4.83
CA ALA A 27 14.35 -2.42 -3.88
C ALA A 27 12.95 -3.01 -3.69
N LEU A 28 12.28 -3.39 -4.79
CA LEU A 28 10.98 -4.04 -4.71
C LEU A 28 11.02 -5.37 -3.95
N THR A 29 12.07 -6.16 -4.14
CA THR A 29 12.25 -7.43 -3.42
C THR A 29 12.45 -7.19 -1.92
N GLU A 30 13.21 -6.18 -1.54
CA GLU A 30 13.41 -5.79 -0.14
C GLU A 30 12.10 -5.31 0.48
N ILE A 31 11.37 -4.43 -0.18
CA ILE A 31 10.06 -3.94 0.26
C ILE A 31 9.07 -5.10 0.47
N VAL A 32 8.98 -6.04 -0.47
CA VAL A 32 8.08 -7.19 -0.34
C VAL A 32 8.46 -8.04 0.87
N LYS A 33 9.76 -8.28 1.09
CA LYS A 33 10.24 -9.01 2.29
C LYS A 33 9.87 -8.31 3.60
N GLU A 34 9.97 -6.99 3.65
CA GLU A 34 9.55 -6.20 4.81
C GLU A 34 8.05 -6.35 5.07
N VAL A 35 7.22 -6.27 4.01
CA VAL A 35 5.77 -6.49 4.13
C VAL A 35 5.47 -7.91 4.63
N GLU A 36 6.18 -8.91 4.15
CA GLU A 36 6.02 -10.30 4.58
C GLU A 36 6.45 -10.50 6.05
N ALA A 37 7.51 -9.83 6.49
CA ALA A 37 7.98 -9.86 7.86
C ALA A 37 6.95 -9.22 8.82
N GLU A 38 6.46 -8.03 8.51
CA GLU A 38 5.41 -7.35 9.29
C GLU A 38 4.12 -8.19 9.34
N ALA A 39 3.77 -8.84 8.24
CA ALA A 39 2.61 -9.73 8.19
C ALA A 39 2.79 -10.97 9.07
N ALA A 40 4.00 -11.56 9.10
CA ALA A 40 4.31 -12.70 9.94
C ALA A 40 4.26 -12.32 11.43
N GLU A 41 4.84 -11.17 11.80
CA GLU A 41 4.79 -10.64 13.17
C GLU A 41 3.36 -10.39 13.62
N TRP A 42 2.54 -9.78 12.76
CA TRP A 42 1.13 -9.54 13.05
C TRP A 42 0.34 -10.83 13.26
N ARG A 43 0.53 -11.85 12.42
CA ARG A 43 -0.14 -13.15 12.55
C ARG A 43 0.25 -13.86 13.86
N GLU A 44 1.53 -13.80 14.20
CA GLU A 44 2.02 -14.37 15.45
C GLU A 44 1.37 -13.67 16.65
N TYR A 45 1.28 -12.34 16.62
CA TYR A 45 0.57 -11.59 17.66
C TYR A 45 -0.91 -12.00 17.73
N VAL A 46 -1.63 -12.09 16.62
CA VAL A 46 -3.04 -12.47 16.60
C VAL A 46 -3.21 -13.86 17.19
N ARG A 47 -2.37 -14.82 16.80
CA ARG A 47 -2.37 -16.19 17.33
C ARG A 47 -2.16 -16.22 18.84
N LYS A 48 -1.17 -15.48 19.34
CA LYS A 48 -0.90 -15.37 20.80
C LYS A 48 -2.07 -14.72 21.52
N LYS A 49 -2.65 -13.66 20.93
CA LYS A 49 -3.78 -12.95 21.52
C LYS A 49 -5.03 -13.82 21.62
N GLU A 50 -5.33 -14.61 20.59
CA GLU A 50 -6.45 -15.55 20.61
C GLU A 50 -6.27 -16.64 21.69
N LYS A 51 -5.07 -17.20 21.82
CA LYS A 51 -4.74 -18.16 22.89
C LYS A 51 -4.92 -17.53 24.26
N TRP A 52 -4.39 -16.34 24.46
CA TRP A 52 -4.48 -15.62 25.73
C TRP A 52 -5.94 -15.29 26.08
N ASP A 53 -6.73 -14.78 25.13
CA ASP A 53 -8.14 -14.47 25.34
C ASP A 53 -8.96 -15.73 25.67
N LYS A 54 -8.63 -16.87 25.04
CA LYS A 54 -9.26 -18.16 25.36
C LYS A 54 -8.90 -18.64 26.76
N LEU A 55 -7.62 -18.56 27.12
CA LEU A 55 -7.13 -18.90 28.45
C LEU A 55 -7.81 -18.04 29.52
N GLN A 56 -7.85 -16.72 29.34
CA GLN A 56 -8.49 -15.80 30.27
C GLN A 56 -9.99 -16.05 30.44
N ARG A 57 -10.67 -16.49 29.39
CA ARG A 57 -12.09 -16.91 29.52
C ARG A 57 -12.25 -18.15 30.37
N LEU A 58 -11.37 -19.15 30.19
CA LEU A 58 -11.38 -20.37 31.03
C LEU A 58 -11.07 -20.06 32.50
N LEU A 59 -10.05 -19.25 32.77
CA LEU A 59 -9.67 -18.87 34.13
C LEU A 59 -10.72 -18.03 34.89
N ARG A 60 -11.64 -17.38 34.17
CA ARG A 60 -12.76 -16.66 34.80
C ARG A 60 -13.95 -17.54 35.16
N ASP A 61 -13.98 -18.75 34.66
CA ASP A 61 -15.03 -19.72 35.03
C ASP A 61 -14.67 -20.37 36.42
N PRO A 62 -15.45 -20.13 37.48
CA PRO A 62 -15.16 -20.66 38.80
C PRO A 62 -15.27 -22.18 38.89
N GLY A 63 -15.84 -22.83 37.88
CA GLY A 63 -15.95 -24.30 37.79
C GLY A 63 -14.85 -24.96 36.96
N VAL A 64 -13.90 -24.19 36.41
CA VAL A 64 -12.86 -24.77 35.58
C VAL A 64 -11.87 -25.58 36.39
N ASP A 65 -11.60 -26.78 35.92
CA ASP A 65 -10.50 -27.58 36.41
C ASP A 65 -9.18 -27.11 35.76
N LEU A 66 -8.29 -26.53 36.56
CA LEU A 66 -7.02 -26.00 36.06
C LEU A 66 -6.12 -27.08 35.44
N ASP A 67 -6.22 -28.31 35.94
CA ASP A 67 -5.46 -29.44 35.42
C ASP A 67 -5.97 -29.93 34.06
N ALA A 68 -7.21 -29.54 33.71
CA ALA A 68 -7.83 -29.84 32.42
C ALA A 68 -7.54 -28.78 31.34
N ILE A 69 -6.85 -27.68 31.68
CA ILE A 69 -6.45 -26.65 30.67
C ILE A 69 -5.41 -27.24 29.74
N PRO A 70 -5.67 -27.28 28.42
CA PRO A 70 -4.71 -27.81 27.46
C PRO A 70 -3.39 -27.03 27.49
N PRO A 71 -2.24 -27.70 27.64
CA PRO A 71 -0.92 -27.03 27.65
C PRO A 71 -0.65 -26.17 26.43
N GLU A 72 -1.24 -26.52 25.27
CA GLU A 72 -1.10 -25.79 24.02
C GLU A 72 -1.66 -24.36 24.07
N LEU A 73 -2.57 -24.07 25.01
CA LEU A 73 -3.06 -22.72 25.23
C LEU A 73 -2.03 -21.83 25.92
N MET A 74 -1.15 -22.41 26.72
CA MET A 74 -0.08 -21.68 27.41
C MET A 74 1.20 -21.61 26.57
N ASP A 75 1.35 -22.57 25.66
CA ASP A 75 2.54 -22.64 24.80
C ASP A 75 2.69 -21.39 23.91
N GLY A 76 3.87 -20.79 24.00
CA GLY A 76 4.22 -19.57 23.23
C GLY A 76 3.63 -18.27 23.78
N LEU A 77 3.02 -18.28 24.99
CA LEU A 77 2.67 -17.06 25.72
C LEU A 77 3.83 -16.65 26.62
N ASP A 78 4.32 -15.43 26.43
CA ASP A 78 5.47 -14.91 27.20
C ASP A 78 5.08 -14.56 28.65
N ASN A 79 3.79 -14.23 28.87
CA ASN A 79 3.25 -13.89 30.18
C ASN A 79 1.75 -14.21 30.23
N LEU A 80 1.34 -14.91 31.28
CA LEU A 80 -0.06 -15.30 31.48
C LEU A 80 -0.90 -14.16 32.12
N ASP A 81 -0.26 -13.26 32.84
CA ASP A 81 -0.92 -12.15 33.56
C ASP A 81 -1.12 -10.93 32.70
N ARG A 82 -0.40 -10.84 31.60
CA ARG A 82 -0.48 -9.69 30.69
C ARG A 82 -0.83 -10.12 29.27
N PRO A 83 -1.72 -9.39 28.60
CA PRO A 83 -2.03 -9.69 27.22
C PRO A 83 -0.80 -9.48 26.32
N PRO A 84 -0.63 -10.28 25.27
CA PRO A 84 0.35 -10.02 24.24
C PRO A 84 0.19 -8.60 23.69
N GLN A 85 1.29 -7.97 23.34
CA GLN A 85 1.30 -6.62 22.76
C GLN A 85 1.73 -6.68 21.31
N SER A 86 1.07 -5.91 20.46
CA SER A 86 1.50 -5.70 19.10
C SER A 86 2.30 -4.41 18.97
N LYS A 87 3.13 -4.33 17.96
CA LYS A 87 3.94 -3.16 17.61
C LYS A 87 3.08 -1.90 17.41
N TYR A 88 1.88 -2.03 16.83
CA TYR A 88 1.02 -0.91 16.45
C TYR A 88 -0.34 -0.89 17.17
N GLY A 89 -0.69 -1.90 17.93
CA GLY A 89 -2.02 -2.02 18.56
C GLY A 89 -3.16 -2.37 17.59
N HIS A 90 -2.90 -2.38 16.29
CA HIS A 90 -3.83 -2.73 15.21
C HIS A 90 -3.06 -3.42 14.08
N ALA A 91 -3.79 -3.98 13.10
CA ALA A 91 -3.16 -4.53 11.90
C ALA A 91 -2.30 -3.47 11.20
N PRO A 92 -1.05 -3.79 10.83
CA PRO A 92 -0.20 -2.87 10.10
C PRO A 92 -0.86 -2.40 8.80
N ARG A 93 -0.70 -1.13 8.48
CA ARG A 93 -1.11 -0.56 7.19
C ARG A 93 0.15 -0.08 6.50
N LEU A 94 0.51 -0.77 5.43
CA LEU A 94 1.74 -0.53 4.69
C LEU A 94 1.44 0.23 3.41
N ALA A 95 2.29 1.17 3.07
CA ALA A 95 2.17 1.98 1.87
C ALA A 95 3.52 2.09 1.16
N LEU A 96 3.50 1.88 -0.16
CA LEU A 96 4.62 2.14 -1.06
C LEU A 96 4.33 3.43 -1.82
N LEU A 97 5.18 4.42 -1.62
CA LEU A 97 5.16 5.66 -2.40
C LEU A 97 6.24 5.60 -3.47
N VAL A 98 5.82 5.68 -4.73
CA VAL A 98 6.70 5.74 -5.90
C VAL A 98 6.64 7.15 -6.47
N ASP A 99 7.70 7.91 -6.23
CA ASP A 99 7.79 9.32 -6.60
C ASP A 99 8.95 9.53 -7.56
N ASP A 100 8.71 10.29 -8.62
CA ASP A 100 9.71 10.72 -9.63
C ASP A 100 10.54 9.57 -10.23
N CYS A 101 9.88 8.42 -10.45
CA CYS A 101 10.52 7.22 -11.01
C CYS A 101 10.27 7.05 -12.52
N GLN A 102 9.81 8.09 -13.21
CA GLN A 102 9.61 8.05 -14.65
C GLN A 102 10.91 7.79 -15.41
N GLY A 103 10.83 7.04 -16.51
CA GLY A 103 11.99 6.64 -17.29
C GLY A 103 12.84 5.53 -16.67
N THR A 104 12.50 5.07 -15.47
CA THR A 104 13.22 3.97 -14.81
C THR A 104 12.69 2.59 -15.24
N LYS A 105 13.39 1.54 -14.83
CA LYS A 105 12.97 0.15 -15.10
C LYS A 105 11.62 -0.21 -14.48
N LEU A 106 11.15 0.51 -13.47
CA LEU A 106 9.85 0.26 -12.85
C LEU A 106 8.68 0.38 -13.84
N PHE A 107 8.79 1.31 -14.79
CA PHE A 107 7.73 1.59 -15.77
C PHE A 107 7.98 0.98 -17.16
N THR A 108 8.95 0.10 -17.30
CA THR A 108 9.19 -0.58 -18.58
C THR A 108 7.98 -1.44 -18.97
N THR A 109 7.72 -1.51 -20.26
CA THR A 109 6.70 -2.39 -20.83
C THR A 109 7.29 -3.78 -21.02
N GLY A 110 6.61 -4.82 -20.56
CA GLY A 110 7.00 -6.20 -20.75
C GLY A 110 6.34 -7.15 -19.76
N SER A 111 6.27 -8.42 -20.12
CA SER A 111 5.69 -9.48 -19.27
C SER A 111 6.47 -9.73 -17.97
N ASN A 112 7.71 -9.28 -17.91
CA ASN A 112 8.60 -9.46 -16.76
C ASN A 112 8.71 -8.20 -15.88
N ASN A 113 7.78 -7.25 -15.97
CA ASN A 113 7.80 -6.06 -15.14
C ASN A 113 7.39 -6.41 -13.70
N THR A 114 8.36 -6.53 -12.80
CA THR A 114 8.18 -6.87 -11.39
C THR A 114 7.24 -5.89 -10.68
N PHE A 115 7.39 -4.59 -10.96
CA PHE A 115 6.54 -3.56 -10.37
C PHE A 115 5.09 -3.66 -10.87
N GLY A 116 4.89 -3.91 -12.16
CA GLY A 116 3.55 -4.15 -12.71
C GLY A 116 2.87 -5.36 -12.07
N HIS A 117 3.61 -6.44 -11.86
CA HIS A 117 3.09 -7.61 -11.13
C HIS A 117 2.77 -7.28 -9.66
N LEU A 118 3.59 -6.48 -9.00
CA LEU A 118 3.31 -6.01 -7.65
C LEU A 118 2.02 -5.19 -7.61
N CYS A 119 1.81 -4.27 -8.56
CA CYS A 119 0.58 -3.47 -8.66
C CYS A 119 -0.69 -4.32 -8.83
N ILE A 120 -0.60 -5.50 -9.47
CA ILE A 120 -1.74 -6.42 -9.55
C ILE A 120 -1.94 -7.18 -8.24
N LYS A 121 -0.86 -7.65 -7.64
CA LYS A 121 -0.89 -8.55 -6.48
C LYS A 121 -0.84 -7.83 -5.13
N HIS A 122 -0.77 -6.50 -5.12
CA HIS A 122 -0.54 -5.70 -3.92
C HIS A 122 -1.47 -6.05 -2.73
N ARG A 123 -2.72 -6.46 -3.01
CA ARG A 123 -3.70 -6.87 -1.98
C ARG A 123 -3.36 -8.22 -1.32
N HIS A 124 -2.56 -9.05 -1.99
CA HIS A 124 -2.22 -10.40 -1.55
C HIS A 124 -0.81 -10.50 -0.96
N VAL A 125 -0.03 -9.43 -0.99
CA VAL A 125 1.30 -9.40 -0.37
C VAL A 125 1.13 -9.59 1.15
N GLY A 126 2.07 -10.32 1.77
CA GLY A 126 2.00 -10.62 3.19
C GLY A 126 0.79 -11.47 3.58
N GLU A 127 0.40 -12.43 2.71
CA GLU A 127 -0.74 -13.35 2.93
C GLU A 127 -2.07 -12.61 3.22
N GLY A 128 -2.29 -11.50 2.51
CA GLY A 128 -3.51 -10.72 2.61
C GLY A 128 -3.45 -9.52 3.55
N LEU A 129 -2.29 -9.23 4.18
CA LEU A 129 -2.08 -7.95 4.85
C LEU A 129 -2.24 -6.79 3.85
N GLY A 130 -1.69 -6.97 2.66
CA GLY A 130 -1.77 -6.02 1.56
C GLY A 130 -0.79 -4.87 1.66
N LEU A 131 -0.61 -4.19 0.53
CA LEU A 131 0.24 -3.02 0.37
C LEU A 131 -0.50 -1.96 -0.44
N SER A 132 -0.68 -0.76 0.11
CA SER A 132 -1.20 0.37 -0.65
C SER A 132 -0.08 0.94 -1.52
N VAL A 133 -0.31 1.07 -2.83
CA VAL A 133 0.68 1.61 -3.76
C VAL A 133 0.23 2.97 -4.26
N PHE A 134 1.03 3.99 -4.01
CA PHE A 134 0.83 5.36 -4.49
C PHE A 134 1.90 5.68 -5.53
N ILE A 135 1.50 6.12 -6.70
CA ILE A 135 2.39 6.45 -7.80
C ILE A 135 2.18 7.91 -8.18
N LEU A 136 3.22 8.72 -8.02
CA LEU A 136 3.23 10.11 -8.46
C LEU A 136 3.92 10.19 -9.81
N CYS A 137 3.19 10.65 -10.82
CA CYS A 137 3.68 10.77 -12.18
C CYS A 137 3.52 12.21 -12.69
N GLN A 138 4.56 12.74 -13.30
CA GLN A 138 4.52 14.05 -13.95
C GLN A 138 3.84 13.99 -15.33
N ASN A 139 3.86 12.81 -15.97
CA ASN A 139 3.27 12.58 -17.26
C ASN A 139 2.40 11.32 -17.28
N PHE A 140 1.26 11.38 -17.93
CA PHE A 140 0.33 10.25 -17.99
C PHE A 140 0.70 9.22 -19.07
N ALA A 141 1.05 9.65 -20.26
CA ALA A 141 1.15 8.79 -21.44
C ALA A 141 2.42 9.00 -22.29
N SER A 142 3.44 9.69 -21.79
CA SER A 142 4.72 9.84 -22.49
C SER A 142 5.57 8.56 -22.40
N PRO A 143 6.57 8.39 -23.28
CA PRO A 143 7.55 7.31 -23.14
C PRO A 143 8.22 7.34 -21.75
N GLY A 144 8.24 6.21 -21.06
CA GLY A 144 8.76 6.13 -19.68
C GLY A 144 7.81 6.57 -18.58
N ALA A 145 6.62 7.03 -18.91
CA ALA A 145 5.54 7.26 -17.94
C ALA A 145 4.98 5.94 -17.38
N CYS A 146 4.09 6.06 -16.42
CA CYS A 146 3.38 4.90 -15.88
C CYS A 146 2.66 4.15 -17.01
N ASN A 147 3.05 2.91 -17.27
CA ASN A 147 2.53 2.16 -18.40
C ASN A 147 1.03 1.84 -18.23
N ARG A 148 0.34 1.60 -19.36
CA ARG A 148 -1.11 1.36 -19.39
C ARG A 148 -1.53 0.20 -18.49
N PHE A 149 -0.73 -0.84 -18.41
CA PHE A 149 -1.02 -2.01 -17.59
C PHE A 149 -1.12 -1.66 -16.10
N ILE A 150 -0.22 -0.81 -15.59
CA ILE A 150 -0.26 -0.32 -14.21
C ILE A 150 -1.48 0.59 -14.01
N ARG A 151 -1.71 1.55 -14.93
CA ARG A 151 -2.85 2.48 -14.84
C ARG A 151 -4.21 1.78 -14.84
N GLN A 152 -4.37 0.72 -15.63
CA GLN A 152 -5.60 -0.08 -15.67
C GLN A 152 -5.89 -0.85 -14.38
N ASN A 153 -4.87 -1.08 -13.54
CA ASN A 153 -5.02 -1.71 -12.23
C ASN A 153 -5.12 -0.68 -11.08
N ALA A 154 -5.05 0.62 -11.38
CA ALA A 154 -5.26 1.66 -10.39
C ALA A 154 -6.73 1.72 -9.96
N THR A 155 -6.97 1.79 -8.66
CA THR A 155 -8.32 1.93 -8.11
C THR A 155 -8.76 3.40 -8.02
N HIS A 156 -7.81 4.30 -7.93
CA HIS A 156 -8.02 5.74 -7.83
C HIS A 156 -7.04 6.46 -8.74
N LEU A 157 -7.52 7.48 -9.42
CA LEU A 157 -6.73 8.38 -10.24
C LEU A 157 -6.97 9.80 -9.75
N MET A 158 -5.92 10.44 -9.25
CA MET A 158 -5.94 11.85 -8.85
C MET A 158 -5.31 12.67 -9.95
N LEU A 159 -6.09 13.56 -10.54
CA LEU A 159 -5.67 14.40 -11.66
C LEU A 159 -5.53 15.84 -11.20
N PHE A 160 -4.34 16.37 -11.38
CA PHE A 160 -4.05 17.78 -11.17
C PHE A 160 -4.30 18.56 -12.46
N ARG A 161 -4.14 19.86 -12.40
CA ARG A 161 -4.29 20.74 -13.56
C ARG A 161 -3.26 20.36 -14.63
N GLU A 162 -3.75 19.92 -15.78
CA GLU A 162 -2.94 19.64 -16.97
C GLU A 162 -3.14 20.78 -17.99
N ARG A 163 -2.07 21.17 -18.68
CA ARG A 163 -2.07 22.22 -19.70
C ARG A 163 -2.17 21.65 -21.11
N ASP A 164 -1.77 20.41 -21.28
CA ASP A 164 -1.75 19.73 -22.56
C ASP A 164 -3.10 19.02 -22.80
N GLU A 165 -3.85 19.54 -23.78
CA GLU A 165 -5.16 18.98 -24.14
C GLU A 165 -5.04 17.56 -24.69
N GLU A 166 -3.94 17.20 -25.40
CA GLU A 166 -3.75 15.85 -25.91
C GLU A 166 -3.54 14.85 -24.78
N VAL A 167 -2.85 15.25 -23.72
CA VAL A 167 -2.68 14.43 -22.52
C VAL A 167 -4.02 14.23 -21.84
N MET A 168 -4.81 15.29 -21.67
CA MET A 168 -6.14 15.20 -21.07
C MET A 168 -7.09 14.34 -21.89
N ASP A 169 -6.99 14.39 -23.20
CA ASP A 169 -7.75 13.53 -24.09
C ASP A 169 -7.42 12.04 -23.91
N LYS A 170 -6.14 11.70 -23.72
CA LYS A 170 -5.70 10.33 -23.42
C LYS A 170 -6.18 9.87 -22.05
N VAL A 171 -6.10 10.75 -21.05
CA VAL A 171 -6.64 10.50 -19.72
C VAL A 171 -8.13 10.22 -19.78
N ALA A 172 -8.89 11.10 -20.44
CA ALA A 172 -10.32 10.94 -20.58
C ALA A 172 -10.69 9.64 -21.30
N ALA A 173 -9.95 9.25 -22.35
CA ALA A 173 -10.17 8.00 -23.07
C ALA A 173 -9.92 6.74 -22.21
N GLU A 174 -9.03 6.80 -21.22
CA GLU A 174 -8.76 5.67 -20.31
C GLU A 174 -9.65 5.70 -19.05
N ALA A 175 -10.01 6.88 -18.55
CA ALA A 175 -10.75 7.06 -17.30
C ALA A 175 -12.27 7.13 -17.50
N SER A 176 -12.74 7.60 -18.67
CA SER A 176 -14.16 7.57 -19.02
C SER A 176 -14.61 6.10 -19.16
N GLY A 177 -15.64 5.74 -18.45
CA GLY A 177 -16.18 4.38 -18.44
C GLY A 177 -17.66 4.37 -18.81
N VAL A 178 -18.38 3.36 -18.35
CA VAL A 178 -19.81 3.16 -18.64
C VAL A 178 -20.69 4.32 -18.14
N HIS A 179 -20.24 5.08 -17.15
CA HIS A 179 -21.05 6.10 -16.48
C HIS A 179 -20.76 7.54 -16.89
N TRP A 180 -19.66 7.79 -17.59
CA TRP A 180 -19.23 9.14 -17.99
C TRP A 180 -18.80 9.12 -19.45
N SER A 181 -19.33 10.03 -20.24
CA SER A 181 -18.77 10.31 -21.56
C SER A 181 -17.45 11.07 -21.43
N ARG A 182 -16.65 11.08 -22.50
CA ARG A 182 -15.39 11.84 -22.54
C ARG A 182 -15.63 13.33 -22.27
N GLU A 183 -16.66 13.90 -22.86
CA GLU A 183 -17.04 15.32 -22.72
C GLU A 183 -17.42 15.65 -21.28
N GLU A 184 -18.22 14.81 -20.63
CA GLU A 184 -18.60 14.98 -19.22
C GLU A 184 -17.39 14.90 -18.31
N PHE A 185 -16.49 13.94 -18.54
CA PHE A 185 -15.25 13.81 -17.77
C PHE A 185 -14.39 15.07 -17.88
N LEU A 186 -14.15 15.56 -19.11
CA LEU A 186 -13.35 16.78 -19.35
C LEU A 186 -14.03 18.03 -18.77
N ALA A 187 -15.36 18.11 -18.81
CA ALA A 187 -16.10 19.21 -18.20
C ALA A 187 -15.98 19.21 -16.69
N ALA A 188 -16.10 18.04 -16.06
CA ALA A 188 -15.93 17.87 -14.61
C ALA A 188 -14.52 18.22 -14.16
N HIS A 189 -13.48 17.75 -14.88
CA HIS A 189 -12.09 18.08 -14.59
C HIS A 189 -11.85 19.60 -14.69
N ARG A 190 -12.28 20.24 -15.79
CA ARG A 190 -12.16 21.70 -15.97
C ARG A 190 -12.84 22.47 -14.84
N TYR A 191 -14.02 22.03 -14.42
CA TYR A 191 -14.71 22.64 -13.28
C TYR A 191 -13.89 22.50 -12.00
N ALA A 192 -13.46 21.28 -11.65
CA ALA A 192 -12.69 21.02 -10.45
C ALA A 192 -11.41 21.88 -10.35
N VAL A 193 -10.62 21.95 -11.44
CA VAL A 193 -9.36 22.72 -11.45
C VAL A 193 -9.53 24.21 -11.67
N SER A 194 -10.76 24.72 -11.91
CA SER A 194 -11.04 26.15 -12.09
C SER A 194 -11.13 26.92 -10.77
N GLN A 195 -11.38 26.23 -9.66
CA GLN A 195 -11.68 26.86 -8.38
C GLN A 195 -10.42 27.36 -7.64
N GLY A 196 -9.22 26.90 -8.03
CA GLY A 196 -7.96 27.36 -7.46
C GLY A 196 -6.73 26.69 -8.07
N GLN A 197 -5.54 27.15 -7.64
CA GLN A 197 -4.28 26.64 -8.20
C GLN A 197 -3.95 25.21 -7.71
N HIS A 198 -4.56 24.78 -6.61
CA HIS A 198 -4.35 23.48 -5.96
C HIS A 198 -5.65 22.72 -5.68
N ASP A 199 -6.75 23.11 -6.32
CA ASP A 199 -8.02 22.39 -6.20
C ASP A 199 -8.01 21.16 -7.12
N PHE A 200 -8.48 20.05 -6.58
CA PHE A 200 -8.52 18.73 -7.24
C PHE A 200 -9.96 18.26 -7.40
#